data_1952bae229dc6ef225cae154590405ed
#
_entry.id   1952bae229dc6ef225cae154590405ed
#
_cell.length_a   1.000
_cell.length_b   1.000
_cell.length_c   1.000
_cell.angle_alpha   90.00
_cell.angle_beta   90.00
_cell.angle_gamma   90.00
#
_symmetry.space_group_name_H-M   'P 1'
#
loop_
_entity.id
_entity.type
_entity.pdbx_description
1 polymer ?
#
loop_
_entity_poly.entity_id
_entity_poly.type
_entity_poly.pdbx_seq_one_letter_code
_entity_poly.pdbx_strand_id
1 'polypeptide(L)'
;GTMKEEKHRRRGRKKAVEKSKTCCFTGHRPNKLPWGENENAPECLALKASIARKVEEAYLRGYRHFICGMAQGADFYFCEAVQALRDTYPGVTVEAAIPCESQANRWSRADRERYERLVGLCDFETMVQHHYDRGCMLRRNRYMVDRSSLLIAAFDGSKGGTLYTITYAMKKGIEVEIIDV
;
A
#
# COMPACT_ATOMS: atom_id res chain seq x y z
N GLY A 1 -22.28 14.89 -11.23
CA GLY A 1 -21.87 13.49 -11.45
C GLY A 1 -21.93 12.68 -10.17
N THR A 2 -21.98 11.35 -10.30
CA THR A 2 -21.94 10.46 -9.14
C THR A 2 -20.52 10.41 -8.57
N MET A 3 -20.38 10.04 -7.30
CA MET A 3 -19.06 9.82 -6.68
C MET A 3 -18.19 8.85 -7.50
N LYS A 4 -18.81 7.87 -8.17
CA LYS A 4 -18.14 6.90 -9.04
C LYS A 4 -17.56 7.56 -10.31
N GLU A 5 -18.26 8.54 -10.89
CA GLU A 5 -17.80 9.29 -12.05
C GLU A 5 -16.68 10.26 -11.69
N GLU A 6 -16.76 10.93 -10.54
CA GLU A 6 -15.71 11.79 -10.02
C GLU A 6 -14.44 11.00 -9.75
N LYS A 7 -14.57 9.80 -9.17
CA LYS A 7 -13.47 8.89 -8.92
C LYS A 7 -12.82 8.42 -10.22
N HIS A 8 -13.61 8.11 -11.23
CA HIS A 8 -13.12 7.72 -12.54
C HIS A 8 -12.33 8.85 -13.21
N ARG A 9 -12.77 10.10 -13.10
CA ARG A 9 -12.04 11.27 -13.59
C ARG A 9 -10.70 11.47 -12.85
N ARG A 10 -10.68 11.30 -11.51
CA ARG A 10 -9.45 11.37 -10.71
C ARG A 10 -8.45 10.30 -11.13
N ARG A 11 -8.92 9.08 -11.41
CA ARG A 11 -8.08 7.96 -11.88
C ARG A 11 -7.32 8.29 -13.16
N GLY A 12 -7.89 9.11 -14.05
CA GLY A 12 -7.23 9.56 -15.26
C GLY A 12 -6.08 10.56 -15.03
N ARG A 13 -6.04 11.22 -13.85
CA ARG A 13 -5.06 12.25 -13.52
C ARG A 13 -3.76 11.74 -12.91
N LYS A 14 -3.68 10.44 -12.53
CA LYS A 14 -2.48 9.89 -11.90
C LYS A 14 -1.21 9.99 -12.77
N LYS A 15 -1.35 10.15 -14.09
CA LYS A 15 -0.23 10.35 -15.03
C LYS A 15 0.58 11.62 -14.73
N ALA A 16 -0.01 12.58 -14.01
CA ALA A 16 0.66 13.82 -13.59
C ALA A 16 1.44 13.65 -12.26
N VAL A 17 1.39 12.45 -11.65
CA VAL A 17 2.06 12.19 -10.37
C VAL A 17 3.56 12.07 -10.58
N GLU A 18 4.32 12.79 -9.75
CA GLU A 18 5.78 12.80 -9.81
C GLU A 18 6.37 11.63 -9.02
N LYS A 19 7.24 10.86 -9.67
CA LYS A 19 7.98 9.76 -9.03
C LYS A 19 8.75 10.23 -7.79
N SER A 20 9.36 11.41 -7.86
CA SER A 20 10.15 11.99 -6.77
C SER A 20 9.33 12.30 -5.51
N LYS A 21 8.00 12.35 -5.63
CA LYS A 21 7.07 12.62 -4.55
C LYS A 21 6.15 11.43 -4.26
N THR A 22 6.50 10.25 -4.75
CA THR A 22 5.70 9.04 -4.62
C THR A 22 6.37 8.04 -3.68
N CYS A 23 5.60 7.57 -2.72
CA CYS A 23 5.99 6.56 -1.73
C CYS A 23 5.11 5.33 -1.90
N CYS A 24 5.70 4.15 -1.80
CA CYS A 24 4.95 2.90 -1.75
C CYS A 24 5.29 2.09 -0.52
N PHE A 25 4.58 0.99 -0.31
CA PHE A 25 4.70 0.18 0.88
C PHE A 25 4.69 -1.30 0.53
N THR A 26 5.42 -2.08 1.33
CA THR A 26 5.31 -3.54 1.34
C THR A 26 5.35 -4.04 2.79
N GLY A 27 4.63 -5.12 3.07
CA GLY A 27 4.59 -5.72 4.39
C GLY A 27 3.94 -7.09 4.38
N HIS A 28 3.92 -7.73 5.54
CA HIS A 28 3.45 -9.10 5.68
C HIS A 28 1.93 -9.20 5.78
N ARG A 29 1.41 -10.33 5.29
CA ARG A 29 0.03 -10.76 5.50
C ARG A 29 -0.15 -11.31 6.91
N PRO A 30 -1.40 -11.46 7.40
CA PRO A 30 -1.65 -11.91 8.78
C PRO A 30 -0.96 -13.23 9.15
N ASN A 31 -0.82 -14.17 8.22
CA ASN A 31 -0.16 -15.45 8.48
C ASN A 31 1.33 -15.33 8.83
N LYS A 32 1.96 -14.20 8.52
CA LYS A 32 3.37 -13.91 8.87
C LYS A 32 3.51 -12.87 9.97
N LEU A 33 2.42 -12.30 10.45
CA LEU A 33 2.45 -11.34 11.55
C LEU A 33 2.31 -12.10 12.88
N PRO A 34 3.10 -11.76 13.93
CA PRO A 34 3.04 -12.46 15.22
C PRO A 34 1.65 -12.50 15.85
N TRP A 35 0.85 -11.46 15.62
CA TRP A 35 -0.51 -11.36 16.17
C TRP A 35 -1.58 -11.92 15.23
N GLY A 36 -1.22 -12.31 13.99
CA GLY A 36 -2.18 -12.78 12.99
C GLY A 36 -3.25 -11.72 12.70
N GLU A 37 -4.49 -12.05 12.98
CA GLU A 37 -5.63 -11.15 12.76
C GLU A 37 -6.06 -10.36 14.01
N ASN A 38 -5.37 -10.58 15.14
CA ASN A 38 -5.69 -9.85 16.38
C ASN A 38 -5.04 -8.46 16.38
N GLU A 39 -5.70 -7.50 15.75
CA GLU A 39 -5.19 -6.13 15.64
C GLU A 39 -5.25 -5.34 16.94
N ASN A 40 -5.80 -5.91 18.02
CA ASN A 40 -5.76 -5.30 19.35
C ASN A 40 -4.48 -5.66 20.12
N ALA A 41 -3.66 -6.57 19.59
CA ALA A 41 -2.38 -6.91 20.21
C ALA A 41 -1.48 -5.68 20.32
N PRO A 42 -0.75 -5.51 21.44
CA PRO A 42 0.15 -4.36 21.59
C PRO A 42 1.17 -4.20 20.48
N GLU A 43 1.71 -5.30 19.95
CA GLU A 43 2.68 -5.29 18.87
C GLU A 43 2.06 -4.80 17.57
N CYS A 44 0.80 -5.12 17.30
CA CYS A 44 0.08 -4.61 16.13
C CYS A 44 -0.15 -3.11 16.24
N LEU A 45 -0.59 -2.65 17.41
CA LEU A 45 -0.79 -1.21 17.66
C LEU A 45 0.53 -0.44 17.51
N ALA A 46 1.64 -1.02 17.96
CA ALA A 46 2.97 -0.44 17.82
C ALA A 46 3.38 -0.35 16.34
N LEU A 47 3.12 -1.40 15.54
CA LEU A 47 3.39 -1.36 14.09
C LEU A 47 2.55 -0.29 13.41
N LYS A 48 1.26 -0.23 13.69
CA LYS A 48 0.37 0.80 13.12
C LYS A 48 0.87 2.21 13.44
N ALA A 49 1.31 2.44 14.69
CA ALA A 49 1.88 3.73 15.10
C ALA A 49 3.17 4.05 14.35
N SER A 50 4.04 3.07 14.16
CA SER A 50 5.28 3.23 13.40
C SER A 50 5.02 3.55 11.92
N ILE A 51 4.04 2.88 11.32
CA ILE A 51 3.63 3.15 9.94
C ILE A 51 3.09 4.60 9.83
N ALA A 52 2.20 5.00 10.72
CA ALA A 52 1.65 6.35 10.71
C ALA A 52 2.73 7.41 10.82
N ARG A 53 3.73 7.19 11.69
CA ARG A 53 4.87 8.10 11.85
C ARG A 53 5.71 8.18 10.57
N LYS A 54 6.00 7.06 9.93
CA LYS A 54 6.77 7.02 8.68
C LYS A 54 6.03 7.72 7.54
N VAL A 55 4.73 7.56 7.46
CA VAL A 55 3.90 8.23 6.46
C VAL A 55 3.91 9.75 6.69
N GLU A 56 3.78 10.19 7.93
CA GLU A 56 3.87 11.62 8.27
C GLU A 56 5.25 12.20 7.97
N GLU A 57 6.32 11.48 8.33
CA GLU A 57 7.70 11.90 8.00
C GLU A 57 7.88 12.02 6.49
N ALA A 58 7.34 11.10 5.71
CA ALA A 58 7.38 11.18 4.25
C ALA A 58 6.66 12.44 3.74
N TYR A 59 5.49 12.73 4.27
CA TYR A 59 4.77 13.96 3.91
C TYR A 59 5.61 15.21 4.21
N LEU A 60 6.23 15.26 5.38
CA LEU A 60 7.06 16.40 5.77
C LEU A 60 8.31 16.55 4.88
N ARG A 61 8.76 15.47 4.24
CA ARG A 61 9.84 15.48 3.26
C ARG A 61 9.38 15.86 1.84
N GLY A 62 8.08 16.05 1.63
CA GLY A 62 7.54 16.46 0.35
C GLY A 62 6.81 15.36 -0.43
N TYR A 63 6.70 14.15 0.10
CA TYR A 63 5.93 13.09 -0.55
C TYR A 63 4.44 13.41 -0.51
N ARG A 64 3.74 13.16 -1.62
CA ARG A 64 2.32 13.51 -1.76
C ARG A 64 1.46 12.39 -2.30
N HIS A 65 2.05 11.45 -3.03
CA HIS A 65 1.33 10.31 -3.59
C HIS A 65 1.80 9.02 -2.94
N PHE A 66 0.86 8.20 -2.47
CA PHE A 66 1.15 6.97 -1.74
C PHE A 66 0.44 5.81 -2.42
N ILE A 67 1.19 4.75 -2.75
CA ILE A 67 0.67 3.58 -3.47
C ILE A 67 0.58 2.40 -2.51
N CYS A 68 -0.61 1.79 -2.43
CA CYS A 68 -0.92 0.66 -1.56
C CYS A 68 -1.23 -0.57 -2.40
N GLY A 69 -0.65 -1.72 -2.03
CA GLY A 69 -0.89 -2.98 -2.74
C GLY A 69 -2.20 -3.67 -2.39
N MET A 70 -2.82 -3.27 -1.29
CA MET A 70 -4.13 -3.73 -0.84
C MET A 70 -4.24 -5.22 -0.55
N ALA A 71 -3.13 -5.89 -0.18
CA ALA A 71 -3.19 -7.21 0.43
C ALA A 71 -3.64 -7.09 1.89
N GLN A 72 -4.11 -8.19 2.48
CA GLN A 72 -4.47 -8.24 3.90
C GLN A 72 -3.26 -7.93 4.78
N GLY A 73 -3.51 -7.49 6.00
CA GLY A 73 -2.49 -7.25 7.01
C GLY A 73 -1.84 -5.89 6.90
N ALA A 74 -0.53 -5.84 6.81
CA ALA A 74 0.23 -4.59 6.87
C ALA A 74 -0.13 -3.60 5.76
N ASP A 75 -0.49 -4.08 4.56
CA ASP A 75 -0.96 -3.19 3.48
C ASP A 75 -2.22 -2.42 3.88
N PHE A 76 -3.14 -3.07 4.58
CA PHE A 76 -4.33 -2.40 5.10
C PHE A 76 -3.95 -1.32 6.11
N TYR A 77 -3.02 -1.61 7.01
CA TYR A 77 -2.56 -0.65 8.01
C TYR A 77 -1.97 0.60 7.35
N PHE A 78 -1.15 0.38 6.32
CA PHE A 78 -0.56 1.49 5.57
C PHE A 78 -1.62 2.32 4.85
N CYS A 79 -2.55 1.69 4.16
CA CYS A 79 -3.63 2.38 3.45
C CYS A 79 -4.47 3.22 4.42
N GLU A 80 -4.84 2.65 5.56
CA GLU A 80 -5.59 3.36 6.60
C GLU A 80 -4.81 4.55 7.16
N ALA A 81 -3.51 4.39 7.37
CA ALA A 81 -2.66 5.47 7.85
C ALA A 81 -2.59 6.63 6.85
N VAL A 82 -2.45 6.32 5.55
CA VAL A 82 -2.40 7.35 4.50
C VAL A 82 -3.74 8.06 4.36
N GLN A 83 -4.83 7.32 4.41
CA GLN A 83 -6.18 7.92 4.34
C GLN A 83 -6.44 8.84 5.53
N ALA A 84 -5.98 8.46 6.72
CA ALA A 84 -6.06 9.32 7.90
C ALA A 84 -5.18 10.57 7.75
N LEU A 85 -3.98 10.42 7.21
CA LEU A 85 -3.10 11.55 6.93
C LEU A 85 -3.75 12.53 5.96
N ARG A 86 -4.38 12.03 4.92
CA ARG A 86 -5.08 12.86 3.91
C ARG A 86 -6.16 13.74 4.53
N ASP A 87 -6.82 13.25 5.58
CA ASP A 87 -7.86 14.04 6.27
C ASP A 87 -7.27 15.26 6.99
N THR A 88 -6.00 15.22 7.36
CA THR A 88 -5.32 16.29 8.11
C THR A 88 -4.46 17.18 7.20
N TYR A 89 -3.78 16.59 6.22
CA TYR A 89 -2.78 17.29 5.39
C TYR A 89 -3.25 17.42 3.95
N PRO A 90 -3.16 18.64 3.35
CA PRO A 90 -3.62 18.86 1.98
C PRO A 90 -2.68 18.26 0.93
N GLY A 91 -3.25 17.90 -0.20
CA GLY A 91 -2.49 17.45 -1.38
C GLY A 91 -2.08 15.98 -1.36
N VAL A 92 -2.43 15.23 -0.32
CA VAL A 92 -2.15 13.78 -0.28
C VAL A 92 -3.12 13.04 -1.20
N THR A 93 -2.57 12.16 -2.04
CA THR A 93 -3.36 11.24 -2.86
C THR A 93 -2.98 9.79 -2.58
N VAL A 94 -3.95 8.90 -2.69
CA VAL A 94 -3.82 7.47 -2.39
C VAL A 94 -4.19 6.67 -3.62
N GLU A 95 -3.29 5.80 -4.03
CA GLU A 95 -3.52 4.88 -5.15
C GLU A 95 -3.57 3.44 -4.65
N ALA A 96 -4.61 2.70 -5.06
CA ALA A 96 -4.68 1.26 -4.86
C ALA A 96 -4.11 0.57 -6.10
N ALA A 97 -3.02 -0.19 -5.95
CA ALA A 97 -2.40 -0.98 -7.01
C ALA A 97 -2.86 -2.44 -6.87
N ILE A 98 -3.78 -2.86 -7.71
CA ILE A 98 -4.46 -4.16 -7.61
C ILE A 98 -3.77 -5.16 -8.53
N PRO A 99 -3.29 -6.32 -7.99
CA PRO A 99 -2.56 -7.29 -8.80
C PRO A 99 -3.43 -7.99 -9.83
N CYS A 100 -4.68 -8.27 -9.49
CA CYS A 100 -5.66 -8.89 -10.37
C CYS A 100 -7.07 -8.71 -9.79
N GLU A 101 -8.10 -8.90 -10.62
CA GLU A 101 -9.50 -8.71 -10.22
C GLU A 101 -9.91 -9.59 -9.04
N SER A 102 -9.36 -10.79 -8.95
CA SER A 102 -9.74 -11.81 -7.96
C SER A 102 -8.95 -11.76 -6.66
N GLN A 103 -8.14 -10.71 -6.40
CA GLN A 103 -7.27 -10.68 -5.23
C GLN A 103 -7.97 -11.06 -3.93
N ALA A 104 -9.17 -10.53 -3.70
CA ALA A 104 -9.88 -10.67 -2.44
C ALA A 104 -10.91 -11.81 -2.42
N ASN A 105 -11.06 -12.57 -3.51
CA ASN A 105 -12.18 -13.51 -3.67
C ASN A 105 -12.25 -14.60 -2.61
N ARG A 106 -11.10 -15.03 -2.08
CA ARG A 106 -11.01 -16.11 -1.07
C ARG A 106 -10.84 -15.62 0.36
N TRP A 107 -10.86 -14.31 0.57
CA TRP A 107 -10.74 -13.75 1.91
C TRP A 107 -12.06 -13.89 2.67
N SER A 108 -11.99 -13.72 4.00
CA SER A 108 -13.20 -13.65 4.83
C SER A 108 -14.09 -12.50 4.38
N ARG A 109 -15.37 -12.57 4.73
CA ARG A 109 -16.32 -11.49 4.42
C ARG A 109 -15.85 -10.17 5.03
N ALA A 110 -15.38 -10.18 6.27
CA ALA A 110 -14.89 -8.98 6.93
C ALA A 110 -13.72 -8.35 6.19
N ASP A 111 -12.76 -9.15 5.74
CA ASP A 111 -11.60 -8.65 4.98
C ASP A 111 -11.99 -8.16 3.60
N ARG A 112 -12.94 -8.82 2.92
CA ARG A 112 -13.43 -8.34 1.63
C ARG A 112 -14.16 -7.01 1.76
N GLU A 113 -14.99 -6.84 2.79
CA GLU A 113 -15.68 -5.57 3.04
C GLU A 113 -14.68 -4.45 3.37
N ARG A 114 -13.66 -4.75 4.17
CA ARG A 114 -12.60 -3.79 4.47
C ARG A 114 -11.82 -3.39 3.21
N TYR A 115 -11.46 -4.36 2.40
CA TYR A 115 -10.79 -4.15 1.12
C TYR A 115 -11.62 -3.24 0.20
N GLU A 116 -12.89 -3.56 -0.01
CA GLU A 116 -13.77 -2.77 -0.86
C GLU A 116 -13.92 -1.33 -0.35
N ARG A 117 -14.04 -1.16 0.97
CA ARG A 117 -14.12 0.16 1.59
C ARG A 117 -12.83 0.94 1.39
N LEU A 118 -11.68 0.33 1.64
CA LEU A 118 -10.39 1.01 1.51
C LEU A 118 -10.09 1.38 0.06
N VAL A 119 -10.31 0.45 -0.88
CA VAL A 119 -10.16 0.75 -2.31
C VAL A 119 -11.13 1.86 -2.72
N GLY A 120 -12.36 1.78 -2.23
CA GLY A 120 -13.39 2.79 -2.48
C GLY A 120 -12.99 4.20 -2.04
N LEU A 121 -12.19 4.33 -1.00
CA LEU A 121 -11.72 5.61 -0.46
C LEU A 121 -10.41 6.10 -1.10
N CYS A 122 -9.77 5.30 -1.94
CA CYS A 122 -8.57 5.74 -2.67
C CYS A 122 -8.94 6.74 -3.76
N ASP A 123 -8.01 7.65 -4.06
CA ASP A 123 -8.19 8.62 -5.15
C ASP A 123 -8.03 7.96 -6.52
N PHE A 124 -7.17 6.93 -6.60
CA PHE A 124 -6.89 6.20 -7.83
C PHE A 124 -6.91 4.70 -7.58
N GLU A 125 -7.27 3.95 -8.62
CA GLU A 125 -7.19 2.49 -8.63
C GLU A 125 -6.53 2.05 -9.93
N THR A 126 -5.46 1.27 -9.82
CA THR A 126 -4.74 0.74 -10.97
C THR A 126 -4.85 -0.78 -10.95
N MET A 127 -5.46 -1.34 -11.97
CA MET A 127 -5.47 -2.77 -12.20
C MET A 127 -4.22 -3.14 -12.97
N VAL A 128 -3.24 -3.76 -12.28
CA VAL A 128 -1.95 -4.10 -12.89
C VAL A 128 -2.13 -5.15 -13.96
N GLN A 129 -2.97 -6.16 -13.71
CA GLN A 129 -3.46 -7.10 -14.71
C GLN A 129 -4.85 -7.58 -14.30
N HIS A 130 -5.65 -8.08 -15.27
CA HIS A 130 -7.02 -8.49 -14.99
C HIS A 130 -7.10 -9.89 -14.38
N HIS A 131 -6.40 -10.87 -14.98
CA HIS A 131 -6.49 -12.28 -14.59
C HIS A 131 -5.33 -12.67 -13.68
N TYR A 132 -5.64 -13.55 -12.72
CA TYR A 132 -4.65 -14.11 -11.81
C TYR A 132 -3.64 -14.99 -12.58
N ASP A 133 -2.35 -14.84 -12.19
CA ASP A 133 -1.32 -15.83 -12.45
C ASP A 133 -0.32 -15.81 -11.28
N ARG A 134 0.66 -16.72 -11.30
CA ARG A 134 1.62 -16.86 -10.21
C ARG A 134 2.49 -15.61 -9.96
N GLY A 135 2.69 -14.81 -10.98
CA GLY A 135 3.56 -13.64 -10.90
C GLY A 135 2.83 -12.33 -10.63
N CYS A 136 1.50 -12.33 -10.50
CA CYS A 136 0.73 -11.08 -10.46
C CYS A 136 1.07 -10.22 -9.24
N MET A 137 1.28 -10.83 -8.07
CA MET A 137 1.62 -10.09 -6.84
C MET A 137 2.98 -9.41 -6.98
N LEU A 138 3.98 -10.10 -7.53
CA LEU A 138 5.31 -9.53 -7.73
C LEU A 138 5.31 -8.46 -8.81
N ARG A 139 4.53 -8.62 -9.88
CA ARG A 139 4.35 -7.58 -10.90
C ARG A 139 3.73 -6.32 -10.30
N ARG A 140 2.72 -6.46 -9.42
CA ARG A 140 2.13 -5.35 -8.70
C ARG A 140 3.19 -4.66 -7.83
N ASN A 141 4.02 -5.42 -7.11
CA ASN A 141 5.06 -4.86 -6.28
C ASN A 141 6.10 -4.09 -7.12
N ARG A 142 6.51 -4.63 -8.28
CA ARG A 142 7.38 -3.91 -9.20
C ARG A 142 6.74 -2.63 -9.75
N TYR A 143 5.46 -2.70 -10.09
CA TYR A 143 4.70 -1.51 -10.51
C TYR A 143 4.83 -0.38 -9.48
N MET A 144 4.62 -0.69 -8.20
CA MET A 144 4.70 0.29 -7.13
C MET A 144 6.11 0.88 -6.99
N VAL A 145 7.12 0.04 -6.98
CA VAL A 145 8.53 0.47 -6.85
C VAL A 145 8.95 1.31 -8.05
N ASP A 146 8.61 0.89 -9.27
CA ASP A 146 8.99 1.60 -10.49
C ASP A 146 8.46 3.04 -10.53
N ARG A 147 7.38 3.33 -9.82
CA ARG A 147 6.74 4.65 -9.78
C ARG A 147 7.06 5.45 -8.54
N SER A 148 7.89 4.92 -7.66
CA SER A 148 8.20 5.52 -6.36
C SER A 148 9.66 5.89 -6.23
N SER A 149 9.96 6.79 -5.31
CA SER A 149 11.33 7.11 -4.89
C SER A 149 11.59 6.70 -3.45
N LEU A 150 10.56 6.24 -2.74
CA LEU A 150 10.65 5.76 -1.36
C LEU A 150 9.79 4.51 -1.20
N LEU A 151 10.37 3.46 -0.64
CA LEU A 151 9.65 2.26 -0.17
C LEU A 151 9.72 2.21 1.35
N ILE A 152 8.57 2.14 2.01
CA ILE A 152 8.46 1.81 3.43
C ILE A 152 8.13 0.31 3.51
N ALA A 153 8.90 -0.45 4.29
CA ALA A 153 8.74 -1.89 4.40
C ALA A 153 8.61 -2.32 5.86
N ALA A 154 7.51 -3.00 6.19
CA ALA A 154 7.36 -3.69 7.48
C ALA A 154 7.86 -5.13 7.30
N PHE A 155 8.98 -5.49 7.92
CA PHE A 155 9.75 -6.67 7.54
C PHE A 155 10.31 -7.41 8.75
N ASP A 156 10.19 -8.74 8.73
CA ASP A 156 10.66 -9.65 9.80
C ASP A 156 11.96 -10.39 9.46
N GLY A 157 12.58 -10.11 8.34
CA GLY A 157 13.79 -10.78 7.87
C GLY A 157 13.55 -12.06 7.08
N SER A 158 12.32 -12.55 7.00
CA SER A 158 12.02 -13.83 6.34
C SER A 158 11.94 -13.73 4.83
N LYS A 159 12.12 -14.86 4.15
CA LYS A 159 11.97 -14.96 2.70
C LYS A 159 10.50 -14.78 2.30
N GLY A 160 10.28 -14.20 1.13
CA GLY A 160 8.94 -14.03 0.57
C GLY A 160 8.80 -12.72 -0.21
N GLY A 161 7.55 -12.31 -0.42
CA GLY A 161 7.23 -11.15 -1.25
C GLY A 161 7.79 -9.83 -0.74
N THR A 162 7.84 -9.65 0.60
CA THR A 162 8.39 -8.42 1.20
C THR A 162 9.89 -8.31 0.94
N LEU A 163 10.65 -9.39 1.17
CA LEU A 163 12.08 -9.41 0.86
C LEU A 163 12.33 -9.18 -0.62
N TYR A 164 11.55 -9.83 -1.48
CA TYR A 164 11.66 -9.64 -2.94
C TYR A 164 11.50 -8.16 -3.30
N THR A 165 10.50 -7.50 -2.75
CA THR A 165 10.20 -6.10 -3.05
C THR A 165 11.30 -5.17 -2.55
N ILE A 166 11.83 -5.41 -1.34
CA ILE A 166 12.97 -4.67 -0.80
C ILE A 166 14.19 -4.82 -1.72
N THR A 167 14.51 -6.05 -2.13
CA THR A 167 15.65 -6.33 -3.01
C THR A 167 15.48 -5.63 -4.36
N TYR A 168 14.28 -5.69 -4.92
CA TYR A 168 13.97 -5.02 -6.18
C TYR A 168 14.13 -3.49 -6.06
N ALA A 169 13.64 -2.91 -4.96
CA ALA A 169 13.77 -1.47 -4.70
C ALA A 169 15.24 -1.06 -4.60
N MET A 170 16.05 -1.86 -3.92
CA MET A 170 17.49 -1.60 -3.80
C MET A 170 18.19 -1.65 -5.16
N LYS A 171 17.83 -2.61 -6.02
CA LYS A 171 18.35 -2.68 -7.40
C LYS A 171 17.98 -1.46 -8.23
N LYS A 172 16.78 -0.91 -8.01
CA LYS A 172 16.31 0.29 -8.70
C LYS A 172 16.90 1.57 -8.12
N GLY A 173 17.63 1.49 -7.00
CA GLY A 173 18.29 2.63 -6.40
C GLY A 173 17.36 3.60 -5.66
N ILE A 174 16.14 3.18 -5.30
CA ILE A 174 15.26 4.02 -4.49
C ILE A 174 15.57 3.86 -3.01
N GLU A 175 15.17 4.85 -2.22
CA GLU A 175 15.33 4.80 -0.76
C GLU A 175 14.40 3.76 -0.16
N VAL A 176 14.91 2.98 0.81
CA VAL A 176 14.13 1.99 1.54
C VAL A 176 14.22 2.28 3.03
N GLU A 177 13.07 2.39 3.68
CA GLU A 177 12.97 2.53 5.14
C GLU A 177 12.29 1.28 5.69
N ILE A 178 12.98 0.57 6.59
CA ILE A 178 12.49 -0.68 7.18
C ILE A 178 11.93 -0.42 8.57
N ILE A 179 10.75 -0.95 8.82
CA ILE A 179 10.14 -1.06 10.15
C ILE A 179 10.26 -2.52 10.56
N ASP A 180 10.96 -2.79 11.65
CA ASP A 180 11.13 -4.15 12.15
C ASP A 180 9.83 -4.69 12.75
N VAL A 181 9.53 -5.92 12.41
CA VAL A 181 8.33 -6.61 12.89
C VAL A 181 8.71 -7.87 13.66
#